data_b5826a00bc30bdd1989e6d0b15e60009
#
_entry.id   b5826a00bc30bdd1989e6d0b15e60009
#
_cell.length_a   1.000
_cell.length_b   1.000
_cell.length_c   1.000
_cell.angle_alpha   90.00
_cell.angle_beta   90.00
_cell.angle_gamma   90.00
#
_symmetry.space_group_name_H-M   'P 1'
#
loop_
_entity.id
_entity.type
_entity.pdbx_description
1 polymer ?
#
loop_
_entity_poly.entity_id
_entity_poly.type
_entity_poly.pdbx_seq_one_letter_code
_entity_poly.pdbx_strand_id
1 'polypeptide(L)'
;MATKTEIANDLPKVNRFITTHDPATKKAVFSNAIPEENKVDHIPNAEFRLGYVTKGFPVDLNNDADLAVYKPYLESPPGLVASGGTVLRYVDVAPGHLSPMHRTVSLDYGVVLEGEMELVLDSGETRTMKRGDVAIQRGTMHAWRNKSSTHWGRMLYVLQECKPVEVGGEVLKEDYGNMEGVPKSS
;
A
#
# COMPACT_ATOMS: atom_id res chain seq x y z
N MET A 1 17.06 0.13 -31.42
CA MET A 1 16.48 0.60 -30.14
C MET A 1 17.27 -0.10 -29.06
N ALA A 2 17.95 0.62 -28.17
CA ALA A 2 18.66 -0.01 -27.06
C ALA A 2 17.63 -0.60 -26.09
N THR A 3 17.69 -1.89 -25.84
CA THR A 3 16.90 -2.54 -24.78
C THR A 3 17.33 -1.94 -23.46
N LYS A 4 16.43 -1.21 -22.81
CA LYS A 4 16.66 -0.68 -21.46
C LYS A 4 16.83 -1.90 -20.55
N THR A 5 18.03 -2.14 -20.06
CA THR A 5 18.30 -3.23 -19.11
C THR A 5 17.44 -2.96 -17.87
N GLU A 6 16.56 -3.90 -17.53
CA GLU A 6 15.73 -3.80 -16.34
C GLU A 6 16.63 -3.89 -15.10
N ILE A 7 16.54 -2.90 -14.23
CA ILE A 7 17.33 -2.86 -12.98
C ILE A 7 16.58 -3.71 -11.95
N ALA A 8 17.22 -4.78 -11.48
CA ALA A 8 16.65 -5.65 -10.47
C ALA A 8 16.42 -4.90 -9.16
N ASN A 9 15.35 -5.26 -8.45
CA ASN A 9 15.08 -4.73 -7.12
C ASN A 9 16.04 -5.35 -6.10
N ASP A 10 16.89 -4.52 -5.50
CA ASP A 10 17.90 -4.88 -4.50
C ASP A 10 17.49 -4.50 -3.06
N LEU A 11 16.27 -4.01 -2.87
CA LEU A 11 15.78 -3.65 -1.55
C LEU A 11 15.59 -4.89 -0.66
N PRO A 12 15.85 -4.78 0.65
CA PRO A 12 15.68 -5.89 1.58
C PRO A 12 14.27 -6.48 1.56
N LYS A 13 14.17 -7.79 1.81
CA LYS A 13 12.89 -8.45 2.04
C LYS A 13 12.12 -7.78 3.18
N VAL A 14 10.81 -7.79 3.08
CA VAL A 14 9.91 -7.24 4.11
C VAL A 14 9.29 -8.39 4.89
N ASN A 15 9.43 -8.34 6.21
CA ASN A 15 8.77 -9.25 7.13
C ASN A 15 7.67 -8.52 7.91
N ARG A 16 6.63 -9.27 8.31
CA ARG A 16 5.62 -8.85 9.28
C ARG A 16 5.70 -9.77 10.49
N PHE A 17 5.70 -9.19 11.65
CA PHE A 17 5.69 -9.91 12.93
C PHE A 17 4.34 -9.69 13.59
N ILE A 18 3.54 -10.75 13.69
CA ILE A 18 2.21 -10.69 14.29
C ILE A 18 2.32 -11.18 15.73
N THR A 19 1.77 -10.41 16.65
CA THR A 19 1.73 -10.75 18.08
C THR A 19 0.35 -11.24 18.48
N THR A 20 0.30 -12.13 19.45
CA THR A 20 -0.93 -12.65 20.06
C THR A 20 -0.69 -12.93 21.54
N HIS A 21 -1.63 -13.58 22.19
CA HIS A 21 -1.50 -13.98 23.59
C HIS A 21 -1.53 -15.51 23.74
N ASP A 22 -0.63 -16.03 24.55
CA ASP A 22 -0.71 -17.42 25.01
C ASP A 22 -1.94 -17.58 25.92
N PRO A 23 -2.88 -18.49 25.62
CA PRO A 23 -4.14 -18.59 26.36
C PRO A 23 -3.97 -19.06 27.80
N ALA A 24 -2.92 -19.82 28.12
CA ALA A 24 -2.68 -20.34 29.46
C ALA A 24 -2.00 -19.31 30.35
N THR A 25 -0.96 -18.64 29.83
CA THR A 25 -0.16 -17.67 30.59
C THR A 25 -0.61 -16.23 30.44
N LYS A 26 -1.43 -15.92 29.42
CA LYS A 26 -1.88 -14.57 29.01
C LYS A 26 -0.75 -13.64 28.64
N LYS A 27 0.45 -14.17 28.44
CA LYS A 27 1.62 -13.40 27.98
C LYS A 27 1.57 -13.17 26.48
N ALA A 28 2.11 -12.05 26.04
CA ALA A 28 2.29 -11.78 24.62
C ALA A 28 3.34 -12.71 24.02
N VAL A 29 3.04 -13.26 22.86
CA VAL A 29 3.92 -14.15 22.08
C VAL A 29 3.81 -13.79 20.58
N PHE A 30 4.75 -14.24 19.77
CA PHE A 30 4.60 -14.15 18.32
C PHE A 30 3.65 -15.24 17.81
N SER A 31 2.78 -14.85 16.89
CA SER A 31 1.88 -15.77 16.19
C SER A 31 2.59 -16.41 15.00
N ASN A 32 2.48 -17.72 14.88
CA ASN A 32 2.96 -18.49 13.72
C ASN A 32 1.82 -18.79 12.72
N ALA A 33 0.66 -18.16 12.87
CA ALA A 33 -0.52 -18.43 12.04
C ALA A 33 -0.37 -17.99 10.58
N ILE A 34 0.56 -17.05 10.31
CA ILE A 34 0.88 -16.49 9.00
C ILE A 34 2.42 -16.39 8.90
N PRO A 35 3.02 -16.74 7.74
CA PRO A 35 4.46 -16.58 7.54
C PRO A 35 4.92 -15.14 7.75
N GLU A 36 6.12 -14.96 8.30
CA GLU A 36 6.69 -13.62 8.55
C GLU A 36 7.03 -12.90 7.24
N GLU A 37 7.58 -13.61 6.26
CA GLU A 37 7.94 -13.02 4.96
C GLU A 37 6.70 -12.62 4.17
N ASN A 38 6.66 -11.37 3.69
CA ASN A 38 5.60 -10.90 2.81
C ASN A 38 5.84 -11.38 1.37
N LYS A 39 4.83 -12.03 0.79
CA LYS A 39 4.81 -12.39 -0.62
C LYS A 39 4.91 -11.15 -1.50
N VAL A 40 5.62 -11.29 -2.61
CA VAL A 40 5.75 -10.24 -3.63
C VAL A 40 4.74 -10.49 -4.73
N ASP A 41 3.95 -9.48 -5.06
CA ASP A 41 3.10 -9.44 -6.23
C ASP A 41 3.72 -8.46 -7.23
N HIS A 42 4.20 -8.98 -8.36
CA HIS A 42 4.84 -8.20 -9.40
C HIS A 42 3.80 -7.54 -10.31
N ILE A 43 3.93 -6.24 -10.49
CA ILE A 43 3.18 -5.47 -11.49
C ILE A 43 4.15 -4.66 -12.35
N PRO A 44 3.75 -4.10 -13.49
CA PRO A 44 4.66 -3.34 -14.34
C PRO A 44 5.36 -2.20 -13.59
N ASN A 45 6.69 -2.27 -13.52
CA ASN A 45 7.58 -1.29 -12.85
C ASN A 45 7.34 -1.10 -11.33
N ALA A 46 6.67 -2.02 -10.66
CA ALA A 46 6.52 -1.99 -9.21
C ALA A 46 6.36 -3.41 -8.62
N GLU A 47 6.64 -3.52 -7.33
CA GLU A 47 6.41 -4.73 -6.54
C GLU A 47 5.56 -4.39 -5.34
N PHE A 48 4.45 -5.09 -5.21
CA PHE A 48 3.53 -4.92 -4.10
C PHE A 48 3.72 -6.03 -3.07
N ARG A 49 3.58 -5.68 -1.80
CA ARG A 49 3.54 -6.64 -0.69
C ARG A 49 2.41 -6.27 0.25
N LEU A 50 1.46 -7.18 0.41
CA LEU A 50 0.33 -6.98 1.30
C LEU A 50 0.79 -7.24 2.75
N GLY A 51 0.95 -6.19 3.53
CA GLY A 51 1.37 -6.28 4.93
C GLY A 51 0.26 -6.81 5.83
N TYR A 52 -0.93 -6.20 5.78
CA TYR A 52 -2.10 -6.60 6.56
C TYR A 52 -3.40 -6.04 5.98
N VAL A 53 -4.52 -6.68 6.32
CA VAL A 53 -5.87 -6.18 6.00
C VAL A 53 -6.76 -6.36 7.22
N THR A 54 -7.54 -5.33 7.54
CA THR A 54 -8.60 -5.42 8.54
C THR A 54 -9.97 -5.16 7.91
N LYS A 55 -11.04 -5.60 8.56
CA LYS A 55 -12.43 -5.20 8.26
C LYS A 55 -13.14 -4.84 9.56
N GLY A 56 -14.00 -3.83 9.47
CA GLY A 56 -14.72 -3.32 10.61
C GLY A 56 -13.88 -2.39 11.50
N PHE A 57 -14.58 -1.53 12.25
CA PHE A 57 -13.98 -0.67 13.26
C PHE A 57 -14.97 -0.49 14.41
N PRO A 58 -14.59 -0.77 15.67
CA PRO A 58 -13.28 -1.28 16.11
C PRO A 58 -12.94 -2.67 15.54
N VAL A 59 -11.64 -2.94 15.34
CA VAL A 59 -11.17 -4.26 14.90
C VAL A 59 -11.34 -5.26 16.04
N ASP A 60 -11.93 -6.44 15.74
CA ASP A 60 -12.03 -7.54 16.70
C ASP A 60 -10.79 -8.45 16.61
N LEU A 61 -10.00 -8.49 17.68
CA LEU A 61 -8.81 -9.33 17.81
C LEU A 61 -9.07 -10.62 18.58
N ASN A 62 -10.30 -10.84 19.06
CA ASN A 62 -10.60 -12.03 19.83
C ASN A 62 -10.63 -13.27 18.95
N ASN A 63 -10.05 -14.37 19.44
CA ASN A 63 -10.03 -15.66 18.76
C ASN A 63 -9.48 -15.56 17.32
N ASP A 64 -8.49 -14.68 17.08
CA ASP A 64 -7.88 -14.45 15.76
C ASP A 64 -8.89 -14.05 14.67
N ALA A 65 -9.97 -13.34 15.02
CA ALA A 65 -11.01 -12.93 14.08
C ALA A 65 -10.44 -12.04 12.95
N ASP A 66 -9.51 -11.16 13.27
CA ASP A 66 -8.78 -10.33 12.31
C ASP A 66 -7.88 -11.17 11.38
N LEU A 67 -7.21 -12.20 11.90
CA LEU A 67 -6.42 -13.13 11.08
C LEU A 67 -7.31 -13.92 10.11
N ALA A 68 -8.50 -14.30 10.54
CA ALA A 68 -9.48 -14.97 9.68
C ALA A 68 -9.93 -14.07 8.51
N VAL A 69 -10.01 -12.76 8.74
CA VAL A 69 -10.26 -11.76 7.69
C VAL A 69 -9.07 -11.62 6.75
N TYR A 70 -7.85 -11.58 7.30
CA TYR A 70 -6.64 -11.31 6.50
C TYR A 70 -6.19 -12.49 5.64
N LYS A 71 -6.25 -13.74 6.15
CA LYS A 71 -5.76 -14.95 5.47
C LYS A 71 -6.20 -15.10 4.01
N PRO A 72 -7.49 -14.92 3.64
CA PRO A 72 -7.92 -15.04 2.26
C PRO A 72 -7.23 -14.06 1.30
N TYR A 73 -6.87 -12.87 1.79
CA TYR A 73 -6.19 -11.85 0.99
C TYR A 73 -4.73 -12.18 0.66
N LEU A 74 -4.12 -13.17 1.33
CA LEU A 74 -2.78 -13.65 0.97
C LEU A 74 -2.77 -14.40 -0.37
N GLU A 75 -3.90 -15.02 -0.73
CA GLU A 75 -4.06 -15.74 -2.01
C GLU A 75 -4.75 -14.87 -3.07
N SER A 76 -5.67 -14.00 -2.66
CA SER A 76 -6.41 -13.11 -3.53
C SER A 76 -6.35 -11.68 -2.98
N PRO A 77 -5.27 -10.94 -3.25
CA PRO A 77 -5.07 -9.59 -2.71
C PRO A 77 -6.25 -8.65 -3.05
N PRO A 78 -6.62 -7.75 -2.13
CA PRO A 78 -7.64 -6.74 -2.39
C PRO A 78 -7.12 -5.74 -3.43
N GLY A 79 -8.02 -4.90 -3.94
CA GLY A 79 -7.63 -3.67 -4.63
C GLY A 79 -6.79 -2.75 -3.74
N LEU A 80 -6.74 -1.47 -4.07
CA LEU A 80 -5.99 -0.52 -3.23
C LEU A 80 -6.67 -0.36 -1.86
N VAL A 81 -7.99 -0.42 -1.79
CA VAL A 81 -8.79 -0.26 -0.57
C VAL A 81 -9.61 -1.52 -0.31
N ALA A 82 -9.79 -1.89 0.95
CA ALA A 82 -10.73 -2.89 1.42
C ALA A 82 -11.93 -2.19 2.08
N SER A 83 -13.15 -2.50 1.61
CA SER A 83 -14.35 -1.86 2.13
C SER A 83 -14.58 -2.17 3.61
N GLY A 84 -14.87 -1.14 4.38
CA GLY A 84 -15.06 -1.21 5.83
C GLY A 84 -13.78 -1.46 6.63
N GLY A 85 -12.59 -1.32 6.01
CA GLY A 85 -11.36 -1.68 6.69
C GLY A 85 -10.14 -0.85 6.34
N THR A 86 -8.97 -1.42 6.62
CA THR A 86 -7.66 -0.85 6.28
C THR A 86 -6.84 -1.84 5.49
N VAL A 87 -5.99 -1.31 4.61
CA VAL A 87 -4.96 -2.08 3.89
C VAL A 87 -3.59 -1.50 4.25
N LEU A 88 -2.73 -2.32 4.85
CA LEU A 88 -1.31 -2.02 5.01
C LEU A 88 -0.56 -2.63 3.83
N ARG A 89 0.19 -1.82 3.09
CA ARG A 89 0.87 -2.27 1.88
C ARG A 89 2.25 -1.63 1.74
N TYR A 90 3.22 -2.42 1.31
CA TYR A 90 4.49 -1.91 0.82
C TYR A 90 4.46 -1.88 -0.70
N VAL A 91 5.07 -0.84 -1.27
CA VAL A 91 5.22 -0.68 -2.71
C VAL A 91 6.66 -0.29 -3.01
N ASP A 92 7.35 -1.16 -3.72
CA ASP A 92 8.66 -0.84 -4.30
C ASP A 92 8.42 -0.32 -5.71
N VAL A 93 9.06 0.78 -6.03
CA VAL A 93 8.89 1.50 -7.29
C VAL A 93 10.21 1.51 -8.06
N ALA A 94 10.17 1.04 -9.30
CA ALA A 94 11.35 0.96 -10.17
C ALA A 94 11.98 2.34 -10.43
N PRO A 95 13.29 2.38 -10.74
CA PRO A 95 14.01 3.61 -11.04
C PRO A 95 13.33 4.44 -12.14
N GLY A 96 13.09 5.72 -11.87
CA GLY A 96 12.50 6.70 -12.79
C GLY A 96 11.03 6.45 -13.12
N HIS A 97 10.39 5.44 -12.54
CA HIS A 97 8.99 5.15 -12.82
C HIS A 97 8.06 6.20 -12.20
N LEU A 98 7.06 6.61 -12.97
CA LEU A 98 5.91 7.40 -12.56
C LEU A 98 4.67 6.49 -12.62
N SER A 99 3.99 6.31 -11.51
CA SER A 99 2.74 5.56 -11.49
C SER A 99 1.65 6.26 -12.32
N PRO A 100 0.63 5.53 -12.79
CA PRO A 100 -0.56 6.19 -13.31
C PRO A 100 -1.14 7.20 -12.31
N MET A 101 -1.71 8.29 -12.82
CA MET A 101 -2.51 9.21 -12.03
C MET A 101 -3.78 8.48 -11.59
N HIS A 102 -4.05 8.44 -10.27
CA HIS A 102 -5.15 7.67 -9.73
C HIS A 102 -5.74 8.30 -8.47
N ARG A 103 -6.96 7.90 -8.13
CA ARG A 103 -7.67 8.28 -6.92
C ARG A 103 -8.36 7.07 -6.31
N THR A 104 -8.24 6.94 -4.99
CA THR A 104 -8.97 5.99 -4.17
C THR A 104 -9.98 6.71 -3.28
N VAL A 105 -11.06 6.04 -2.89
CA VAL A 105 -12.02 6.56 -1.90
C VAL A 105 -11.50 6.17 -0.51
N SER A 106 -10.36 6.77 -0.16
CA SER A 106 -9.66 6.47 1.09
C SER A 106 -8.90 7.66 1.66
N LEU A 107 -8.62 7.57 2.95
CA LEU A 107 -7.58 8.34 3.61
C LEU A 107 -6.33 7.48 3.69
N ASP A 108 -5.24 7.93 3.07
CA ASP A 108 -4.01 7.15 3.01
C ASP A 108 -2.87 7.84 3.75
N TYR A 109 -2.09 7.05 4.45
CA TYR A 109 -0.81 7.45 5.02
C TYR A 109 0.29 6.84 4.15
N GLY A 110 0.96 7.65 3.32
CA GLY A 110 2.07 7.21 2.47
C GLY A 110 3.40 7.65 3.05
N VAL A 111 4.22 6.70 3.50
CA VAL A 111 5.52 6.96 4.14
C VAL A 111 6.65 6.52 3.23
N VAL A 112 7.64 7.37 3.00
CA VAL A 112 8.88 6.98 2.29
C VAL A 112 9.77 6.19 3.23
N LEU A 113 10.04 4.93 2.90
CA LEU A 113 10.96 4.06 3.64
C LEU A 113 12.35 4.05 3.03
N GLU A 114 12.44 4.03 1.69
CA GLU A 114 13.72 4.03 0.97
C GLU A 114 13.67 4.93 -0.27
N GLY A 115 14.76 5.64 -0.52
CA GLY A 115 14.90 6.53 -1.67
C GLY A 115 14.27 7.90 -1.50
N GLU A 116 14.08 8.59 -2.63
CA GLU A 116 13.35 9.86 -2.74
C GLU A 116 12.17 9.67 -3.69
N MET A 117 10.98 9.99 -3.21
CA MET A 117 9.75 9.91 -4.00
C MET A 117 9.20 11.30 -4.27
N GLU A 118 8.60 11.49 -5.42
CA GLU A 118 7.88 12.71 -5.75
C GLU A 118 6.39 12.42 -5.80
N LEU A 119 5.65 13.11 -4.94
CA LEU A 119 4.19 13.15 -5.00
C LEU A 119 3.79 14.17 -6.07
N VAL A 120 2.98 13.74 -7.03
CA VAL A 120 2.47 14.56 -8.13
C VAL A 120 0.95 14.62 -8.03
N LEU A 121 0.39 15.83 -8.01
CA LEU A 121 -1.05 16.04 -8.03
C LEU A 121 -1.54 16.38 -9.45
N ASP A 122 -2.82 16.19 -9.72
CA ASP A 122 -3.44 16.49 -11.01
C ASP A 122 -3.47 17.99 -11.34
N SER A 123 -3.31 18.87 -10.33
CA SER A 123 -3.08 20.31 -10.52
C SER A 123 -1.71 20.63 -11.14
N GLY A 124 -0.80 19.66 -11.21
CA GLY A 124 0.60 19.86 -11.59
C GLY A 124 1.51 20.23 -10.41
N GLU A 125 0.97 20.40 -9.21
CA GLU A 125 1.82 20.59 -8.02
C GLU A 125 2.57 19.33 -7.68
N THR A 126 3.83 19.47 -7.24
CA THR A 126 4.69 18.36 -6.84
C THR A 126 5.38 18.63 -5.51
N ARG A 127 5.68 17.57 -4.80
CA ARG A 127 6.53 17.62 -3.60
C ARG A 127 7.49 16.42 -3.60
N THR A 128 8.77 16.71 -3.42
CA THR A 128 9.78 15.67 -3.18
C THR A 128 9.73 15.27 -1.71
N MET A 129 9.64 13.97 -1.47
CA MET A 129 9.61 13.36 -0.16
C MET A 129 10.84 12.47 0.02
N LYS A 130 11.40 12.49 1.22
CA LYS A 130 12.57 11.71 1.63
C LYS A 130 12.19 10.69 2.68
N ARG A 131 13.11 9.78 3.00
CA ARG A 131 12.92 8.78 4.06
C ARG A 131 12.37 9.39 5.33
N GLY A 132 11.25 8.87 5.81
CA GLY A 132 10.53 9.32 6.99
C GLY A 132 9.45 10.37 6.74
N ASP A 133 9.43 11.01 5.58
CA ASP A 133 8.33 11.91 5.23
C ASP A 133 7.04 11.13 5.02
N VAL A 134 5.93 11.74 5.41
CA VAL A 134 4.58 11.18 5.24
C VAL A 134 3.70 12.11 4.42
N ALA A 135 3.02 11.53 3.43
CA ALA A 135 1.91 12.18 2.73
C ALA A 135 0.58 11.70 3.29
N ILE A 136 -0.32 12.63 3.55
CA ILE A 136 -1.72 12.34 3.90
C ILE A 136 -2.56 12.56 2.66
N GLN A 137 -2.93 11.47 1.98
CA GLN A 137 -3.80 11.50 0.81
C GLN A 137 -5.25 11.45 1.25
N ARG A 138 -6.02 12.49 0.89
CA ARG A 138 -7.40 12.67 1.34
C ARG A 138 -8.36 12.48 0.15
N GLY A 139 -8.35 11.28 -0.47
CA GLY A 139 -9.17 11.00 -1.66
C GLY A 139 -8.81 11.88 -2.86
N THR A 140 -7.56 12.29 -2.98
CA THR A 140 -7.06 13.18 -4.03
C THR A 140 -6.52 12.42 -5.23
N MET A 141 -6.62 13.01 -6.42
CA MET A 141 -6.01 12.49 -7.65
C MET A 141 -4.49 12.72 -7.58
N HIS A 142 -3.70 11.66 -7.67
CA HIS A 142 -2.25 11.74 -7.49
C HIS A 142 -1.49 10.65 -8.24
N ALA A 143 -0.19 10.85 -8.36
CA ALA A 143 0.77 9.87 -8.86
C ALA A 143 2.06 9.91 -8.03
N TRP A 144 2.82 8.81 -8.09
CA TRP A 144 4.09 8.66 -7.39
C TRP A 144 5.22 8.46 -8.39
N ARG A 145 6.29 9.26 -8.26
CA ARG A 145 7.49 9.09 -9.07
C ARG A 145 8.67 8.71 -8.19
N ASN A 146 9.38 7.64 -8.56
CA ASN A 146 10.72 7.42 -8.02
C ASN A 146 11.70 8.37 -8.72
N LYS A 147 12.34 9.25 -7.95
CA LYS A 147 13.27 10.25 -8.50
C LYS A 147 14.63 9.68 -8.87
N SER A 148 15.01 8.54 -8.32
CA SER A 148 16.24 7.85 -8.69
C SER A 148 16.12 7.25 -10.08
N SER A 149 17.12 7.44 -10.92
CA SER A 149 17.23 6.76 -12.23
C SER A 149 17.93 5.39 -12.15
N THR A 150 18.44 5.00 -10.97
CA THR A 150 19.30 3.83 -10.81
C THR A 150 18.92 2.93 -9.64
N HIS A 151 18.14 3.40 -8.66
CA HIS A 151 17.80 2.64 -7.46
C HIS A 151 16.30 2.56 -7.29
N TRP A 152 15.84 1.42 -6.79
CA TRP A 152 14.46 1.24 -6.37
C TRP A 152 14.14 2.10 -5.14
N GLY A 153 12.91 2.58 -5.05
CA GLY A 153 12.40 3.27 -3.87
C GLY A 153 11.30 2.46 -3.22
N ARG A 154 11.11 2.61 -1.91
CA ARG A 154 10.06 1.90 -1.15
C ARG A 154 9.16 2.86 -0.40
N MET A 155 7.86 2.66 -0.56
CA MET A 155 6.81 3.31 0.21
C MET A 155 6.08 2.30 1.09
N LEU A 156 5.61 2.76 2.24
CA LEU A 156 4.60 2.09 3.06
C LEU A 156 3.30 2.88 2.95
N TYR A 157 2.21 2.18 2.70
CA TYR A 157 0.87 2.78 2.71
C TYR A 157 -0.03 2.12 3.73
N VAL A 158 -0.80 2.93 4.44
CA VAL A 158 -2.00 2.51 5.17
C VAL A 158 -3.16 3.21 4.52
N LEU A 159 -4.02 2.44 3.85
CA LEU A 159 -5.22 2.94 3.18
C LEU A 159 -6.45 2.57 4.01
N GLN A 160 -7.20 3.58 4.41
CA GLN A 160 -8.41 3.42 5.20
C GLN A 160 -9.60 3.93 4.38
N GLU A 161 -10.61 3.09 4.17
CA GLU A 161 -11.83 3.55 3.48
C GLU A 161 -12.37 4.83 4.12
N CYS A 162 -12.80 5.76 3.30
CA CYS A 162 -13.46 6.99 3.74
C CYS A 162 -14.81 7.17 3.03
N LYS A 163 -15.60 8.12 3.52
CA LYS A 163 -16.78 8.56 2.76
C LYS A 163 -16.32 9.24 1.47
N PRO A 164 -17.03 9.05 0.35
CA PRO A 164 -16.73 9.76 -0.89
C PRO A 164 -16.60 11.27 -0.65
N VAL A 165 -15.56 11.87 -1.22
CA VAL A 165 -15.32 13.32 -1.13
C VAL A 165 -16.24 14.01 -2.13
N GLU A 166 -16.88 15.08 -1.71
CA GLU A 166 -17.71 15.95 -2.56
C GLU A 166 -17.04 17.31 -2.70
N VAL A 167 -16.86 17.76 -3.94
CA VAL A 167 -16.26 19.07 -4.27
C VAL A 167 -17.15 19.77 -5.31
N GLY A 168 -17.62 20.97 -4.98
CA GLY A 168 -18.46 21.73 -5.89
C GLY A 168 -19.79 21.06 -6.28
N GLY A 169 -20.31 20.15 -5.43
CA GLY A 169 -21.53 19.38 -5.71
C GLY A 169 -21.30 18.11 -6.54
N GLU A 170 -20.04 17.78 -6.86
CA GLU A 170 -19.67 16.57 -7.57
C GLU A 170 -19.01 15.54 -6.60
N VAL A 171 -19.51 14.30 -6.63
CA VAL A 171 -18.96 13.19 -5.85
C VAL A 171 -17.76 12.60 -6.59
N LEU A 172 -16.59 12.67 -5.97
CA LEU A 172 -15.34 12.14 -6.50
C LEU A 172 -15.26 10.62 -6.24
N LYS A 173 -15.29 9.83 -7.32
CA LYS A 173 -15.25 8.36 -7.29
C LYS A 173 -13.83 7.84 -7.44
N GLU A 174 -13.67 6.53 -7.16
CA GLU A 174 -12.45 5.81 -7.47
C GLU A 174 -12.11 5.90 -8.97
N ASP A 175 -10.84 6.17 -9.27
CA ASP A 175 -10.30 6.24 -10.61
C ASP A 175 -8.86 5.72 -10.60
N TYR A 176 -8.60 4.59 -11.25
CA TYR A 176 -7.26 4.00 -11.34
C TYR A 176 -6.50 4.43 -12.60
N GLY A 177 -7.10 5.28 -13.44
CA GLY A 177 -6.53 5.65 -14.72
C GLY A 177 -6.23 4.41 -15.56
N ASN A 178 -4.97 4.25 -15.97
CA ASN A 178 -4.49 3.09 -16.73
C ASN A 178 -3.62 2.14 -15.88
N MET A 179 -3.88 2.02 -14.58
CA MET A 179 -3.14 1.12 -13.70
C MET A 179 -3.44 -0.34 -14.05
N GLU A 180 -2.38 -1.10 -14.33
CA GLU A 180 -2.46 -2.52 -14.67
C GLU A 180 -2.05 -3.40 -13.49
N GLY A 181 -2.61 -4.62 -13.42
CA GLY A 181 -2.25 -5.62 -12.41
C GLY A 181 -2.82 -5.37 -11.01
N VAL A 182 -3.62 -4.33 -10.81
CA VAL A 182 -4.26 -4.01 -9.53
C VAL A 182 -5.78 -4.21 -9.65
N PRO A 183 -6.39 -5.10 -8.84
CA PRO A 183 -7.84 -5.26 -8.81
C PRO A 183 -8.53 -3.97 -8.34
N LYS A 184 -9.80 -3.82 -8.68
CA LYS A 184 -10.64 -2.76 -8.10
C LYS A 184 -10.80 -2.96 -6.60
N SER A 185 -11.03 -1.87 -5.86
CA SER A 185 -11.35 -1.92 -4.44
C SER A 185 -12.60 -2.76 -4.18
N SER A 186 -12.62 -3.53 -3.07
CA SER A 186 -13.63 -4.54 -2.75
C SER A 186 -14.15 -4.44 -1.31
#